data_24b8d458555d4de0dc01b2ecc48113f2
#
_entry.id   24b8d458555d4de0dc01b2ecc48113f2
#
_cell.length_a   1.000
_cell.length_b   1.000
_cell.length_c   1.000
_cell.angle_alpha   90.00
_cell.angle_beta   90.00
_cell.angle_gamma   90.00
#
_symmetry.space_group_name_H-M   'P 1'
#
loop_
_entity.id
_entity.type
_entity.pdbx_description
1 polymer ?
#
loop_
_entity_poly.entity_id
_entity_poly.type
_entity_poly.pdbx_seq_one_letter_code
_entity_poly.pdbx_strand_id
1 'polypeptide(L)'
;MFLGAELVDSVLDVVRKESEACDCLQGFQLTHSLGGGTGSGMGTLLISKIREEYPDRIMNTYSVVPSPKVSDTVVEPYNATLSVHQLVENTDETYCIDNEALYDICFRTLKLTTPTYGDLNHLVSLTMSGMQSLVTFQ
;
A
#
# COMPACT_ATOMS: atom_id res chain seq x y z
N MET A 1 -18.92 -4.01 13.03
CA MET A 1 -17.76 -3.50 13.78
C MET A 1 -16.98 -4.62 14.49
N PHE A 2 -17.63 -5.63 15.06
CA PHE A 2 -16.95 -6.74 15.75
C PHE A 2 -16.14 -7.68 14.83
N LEU A 3 -16.59 -7.98 13.63
CA LEU A 3 -15.90 -8.86 12.68
C LEU A 3 -14.52 -8.32 12.24
N GLY A 4 -14.38 -7.01 12.17
CA GLY A 4 -13.10 -6.38 11.80
C GLY A 4 -12.02 -6.55 12.87
N ALA A 5 -12.37 -6.47 14.14
CA ALA A 5 -11.41 -6.61 15.24
C ALA A 5 -10.86 -8.04 15.35
N GLU A 6 -11.70 -9.05 15.24
CA GLU A 6 -11.28 -10.46 15.24
C GLU A 6 -10.37 -10.80 14.05
N LEU A 7 -10.67 -10.25 12.87
CA LEU A 7 -9.86 -10.44 11.68
C LEU A 7 -8.50 -9.77 11.83
N VAL A 8 -8.46 -8.55 12.36
CA VAL A 8 -7.20 -7.83 12.63
C VAL A 8 -6.32 -8.63 13.59
N ASP A 9 -6.86 -9.15 14.68
CA ASP A 9 -6.10 -9.95 15.63
C ASP A 9 -5.53 -11.23 14.98
N SER A 10 -6.32 -11.90 14.15
CA SER A 10 -5.86 -13.07 13.40
C SER A 10 -4.72 -12.75 12.44
N VAL A 11 -4.81 -11.62 11.75
CA VAL A 11 -3.73 -11.16 10.85
C VAL A 11 -2.48 -10.79 11.63
N LEU A 12 -2.62 -10.10 12.75
CA LEU A 12 -1.50 -9.74 13.61
C LEU A 12 -0.79 -10.97 14.19
N ASP A 13 -1.51 -12.04 14.50
CA ASP A 13 -0.90 -13.30 14.93
C ASP A 13 0.00 -13.90 13.83
N VAL A 14 -0.43 -13.85 12.57
CA VAL A 14 0.40 -14.26 11.43
C VAL A 14 1.62 -13.36 11.28
N VAL A 15 1.46 -12.05 11.41
CA VAL A 15 2.56 -11.09 11.35
C VAL A 15 3.59 -11.36 12.44
N ARG A 16 3.15 -11.61 13.66
CA ARG A 16 4.04 -11.96 14.78
C ARG A 16 4.82 -13.24 14.53
N LYS A 17 4.14 -14.26 14.03
CA LYS A 17 4.77 -15.54 13.70
C LYS A 17 5.85 -15.41 12.64
N GLU A 18 5.57 -14.68 11.57
CA GLU A 18 6.54 -14.42 10.51
C GLU A 18 7.70 -13.53 10.98
N SER A 19 7.43 -12.56 11.84
CA SER A 19 8.45 -11.69 12.41
C SER A 19 9.41 -12.44 13.34
N GLU A 20 8.91 -13.40 14.12
CA GLU A 20 9.71 -14.27 14.99
C GLU A 20 10.64 -15.19 14.19
N ALA A 21 10.27 -15.56 12.98
CA ALA A 21 11.09 -16.37 12.09
C ALA A 21 12.25 -15.59 11.44
N CYS A 22 12.27 -14.27 11.55
CA CYS A 22 13.32 -13.41 10.99
C CYS A 22 14.50 -13.29 11.96
N ASP A 23 15.73 -13.41 11.45
CA ASP A 23 16.93 -13.13 12.24
C ASP A 23 17.09 -11.63 12.52
N CYS A 24 16.79 -10.80 11.53
CA CYS A 24 16.83 -9.34 11.64
C CYS A 24 15.73 -8.73 10.77
N LEU A 25 14.57 -8.50 11.36
CA LEU A 25 13.46 -7.87 10.67
C LEU A 25 13.81 -6.42 10.34
N GLN A 26 13.80 -6.05 9.05
CA GLN A 26 14.07 -4.70 8.58
C GLN A 26 12.82 -3.82 8.67
N GLY A 27 11.68 -4.32 8.24
CA GLY A 27 10.43 -3.57 8.24
C GLY A 27 9.31 -4.30 7.52
N PHE A 28 8.27 -3.55 7.20
CA PHE A 28 7.06 -4.05 6.56
C PHE A 28 6.75 -3.23 5.30
N GLN A 29 6.20 -3.91 4.33
CA GLN A 29 5.64 -3.29 3.12
C GLN A 29 4.17 -3.67 2.99
N LEU A 30 3.31 -2.69 2.75
CA LEU A 30 1.90 -2.90 2.51
C LEU A 30 1.51 -2.38 1.13
N THR A 31 0.81 -3.21 0.37
CA THR A 31 0.18 -2.83 -0.89
C THR A 31 -1.33 -2.77 -0.71
N HIS A 32 -1.94 -1.65 -1.04
CA HIS A 32 -3.38 -1.47 -0.88
C HIS A 32 -3.91 -0.34 -1.78
N SER A 33 -5.23 -0.23 -1.87
CA SER A 33 -5.91 0.90 -2.51
C SER A 33 -6.55 1.82 -1.48
N LEU A 34 -6.59 3.11 -1.76
CA LEU A 34 -7.17 4.12 -0.86
C LEU A 34 -8.64 4.42 -1.15
N GLY A 35 -9.12 4.09 -2.34
CA GLY A 35 -10.50 4.39 -2.74
C GLY A 35 -11.54 3.41 -2.22
N GLY A 36 -11.16 2.16 -1.99
CA GLY A 36 -12.03 1.10 -1.51
C GLY A 36 -12.24 1.13 0.01
N GLY A 37 -13.15 0.30 0.50
CA GLY A 37 -13.42 0.18 1.94
C GLY A 37 -12.40 -0.70 2.67
N THR A 38 -12.07 -1.87 2.12
CA THR A 38 -11.18 -2.85 2.75
C THR A 38 -9.71 -2.40 2.71
N GLY A 39 -9.19 -2.07 1.54
CA GLY A 39 -7.79 -1.64 1.39
C GLY A 39 -7.50 -0.34 2.13
N SER A 40 -8.45 0.57 2.13
CA SER A 40 -8.39 1.84 2.85
C SER A 40 -8.55 1.63 4.37
N GLY A 41 -9.68 1.09 4.81
CA GLY A 41 -10.03 0.98 6.23
C GLY A 41 -9.24 -0.10 6.96
N MET A 42 -9.25 -1.33 6.47
CA MET A 42 -8.51 -2.45 7.07
C MET A 42 -7.00 -2.26 6.93
N GLY A 43 -6.54 -1.78 5.76
CA GLY A 43 -5.13 -1.52 5.50
C GLY A 43 -4.54 -0.50 6.48
N THR A 44 -5.17 0.63 6.66
CA THR A 44 -4.70 1.68 7.59
C THR A 44 -4.78 1.24 9.05
N LEU A 45 -5.79 0.46 9.42
CA LEU A 45 -5.90 -0.12 10.77
C LEU A 45 -4.75 -1.10 11.05
N LEU A 46 -4.42 -1.97 10.10
CA LEU A 46 -3.28 -2.89 10.22
C LEU A 46 -1.96 -2.14 10.35
N ILE A 47 -1.74 -1.09 9.56
CA ILE A 47 -0.56 -0.23 9.66
C ILE A 47 -0.43 0.34 11.07
N SER A 48 -1.50 0.91 11.60
CA SER A 48 -1.54 1.48 12.93
C SER A 48 -1.17 0.44 14.01
N LYS A 49 -1.75 -0.75 13.92
CA LYS A 49 -1.50 -1.85 14.86
C LYS A 49 -0.09 -2.41 14.76
N ILE A 50 0.44 -2.56 13.56
CA ILE A 50 1.83 -3.00 13.36
C ILE A 50 2.80 -1.94 13.87
N ARG A 51 2.51 -0.66 13.66
CA ARG A 51 3.34 0.44 14.18
C ARG A 51 3.36 0.49 15.71
N GLU A 52 2.27 0.15 16.37
CA GLU A 52 2.22 0.04 17.83
C GLU A 52 3.14 -1.07 18.37
N GLU A 53 3.21 -2.21 17.68
CA GLU A 53 4.03 -3.36 18.10
C GLU A 53 5.49 -3.25 17.66
N TYR A 54 5.75 -2.64 16.51
CA TYR A 54 7.09 -2.52 15.90
C TYR A 54 7.43 -1.05 15.60
N PRO A 55 7.51 -0.18 16.60
CA PRO A 55 7.69 1.27 16.38
C PRO A 55 9.08 1.63 15.84
N ASP A 56 10.06 0.75 15.97
CA ASP A 56 11.45 0.91 15.53
C ASP A 56 11.75 0.29 14.15
N ARG A 57 10.73 -0.27 13.49
CA ARG A 57 10.85 -0.89 12.17
C ARG A 57 10.30 0.02 11.07
N ILE A 58 10.88 -0.09 9.88
CA ILE A 58 10.46 0.70 8.72
C ILE A 58 9.09 0.23 8.25
N MET A 59 8.18 1.17 8.00
CA MET A 59 6.85 0.91 7.47
C MET A 59 6.70 1.66 6.14
N ASN A 60 6.68 0.92 5.04
CA ASN A 60 6.49 1.45 3.70
C ASN A 60 5.15 1.02 3.13
N THR A 61 4.48 1.91 2.41
CA THR A 61 3.24 1.57 1.71
C THR A 61 3.30 1.93 0.24
N TYR A 62 2.68 1.09 -0.57
CA TYR A 62 2.42 1.33 -1.99
C TYR A 62 0.91 1.48 -2.15
N SER A 63 0.47 2.71 -2.25
CA SER A 63 -0.95 3.07 -2.15
C SER A 63 -1.49 3.51 -3.50
N VAL A 64 -2.46 2.76 -4.03
CA VAL A 64 -3.16 3.14 -5.26
C VAL A 64 -4.21 4.19 -4.91
N VAL A 65 -4.02 5.39 -5.44
CA VAL A 65 -4.95 6.51 -5.25
C VAL A 65 -6.09 6.45 -6.26
N PRO A 66 -7.33 6.85 -5.86
CA PRO A 66 -8.43 6.92 -6.80
C PRO A 66 -8.17 7.99 -7.87
N SER A 67 -8.52 7.68 -9.12
CA SER A 67 -8.40 8.64 -10.22
C SER A 67 -9.41 9.77 -10.06
N PRO A 68 -9.00 11.04 -10.27
CA PRO A 68 -9.92 12.16 -10.23
C PRO A 68 -10.91 12.19 -11.41
N LYS A 69 -10.61 11.48 -12.49
CA LYS A 69 -11.43 11.46 -13.72
C LYS A 69 -12.41 10.31 -13.78
N VAL A 70 -12.05 9.16 -13.22
CA VAL A 70 -12.86 7.95 -13.25
C VAL A 70 -12.99 7.44 -11.82
N SER A 71 -14.17 7.63 -11.23
CA SER A 71 -14.52 7.11 -9.93
C SER A 71 -15.63 6.08 -10.09
N ASP A 72 -15.40 4.87 -9.63
CA ASP A 72 -16.41 3.81 -9.62
C ASP A 72 -17.47 4.05 -8.54
N THR A 73 -17.10 4.75 -7.47
CA THR A 73 -17.99 5.07 -6.35
C THR A 73 -17.84 6.51 -5.88
N VAL A 74 -18.94 7.10 -5.42
CA VAL A 74 -19.00 8.50 -4.93
C VAL A 74 -18.17 8.71 -3.67
N VAL A 75 -17.94 7.67 -2.89
CA VAL A 75 -17.24 7.72 -1.58
C VAL A 75 -15.72 7.57 -1.67
N GLU A 76 -15.15 7.29 -2.84
CA GLU A 76 -13.70 7.13 -3.01
C GLU A 76 -12.86 8.30 -2.49
N PRO A 77 -13.21 9.58 -2.76
CA PRO A 77 -12.46 10.72 -2.23
C PRO A 77 -12.46 10.78 -0.71
N TYR A 78 -13.57 10.42 -0.06
CA TYR A 78 -13.67 10.40 1.40
C TYR A 78 -12.79 9.31 2.00
N ASN A 79 -12.83 8.11 1.43
CA ASN A 79 -12.00 6.99 1.86
C ASN A 79 -10.51 7.33 1.71
N ALA A 80 -10.12 7.89 0.58
CA ALA A 80 -8.74 8.30 0.32
C ALA A 80 -8.27 9.37 1.31
N THR A 81 -9.06 10.40 1.56
CA THR A 81 -8.70 11.49 2.48
C THR A 81 -8.49 10.98 3.90
N LEU A 82 -9.40 10.16 4.40
CA LEU A 82 -9.28 9.55 5.73
C LEU A 82 -8.06 8.64 5.84
N SER A 83 -7.76 7.89 4.78
CA SER A 83 -6.60 7.00 4.74
C SER A 83 -5.28 7.76 4.71
N VAL A 84 -5.20 8.83 3.94
CA VAL A 84 -3.99 9.67 3.87
C VAL A 84 -3.62 10.21 5.25
N HIS A 85 -4.60 10.63 6.04
CA HIS A 85 -4.36 11.09 7.41
C HIS A 85 -3.68 10.01 8.26
N GLN A 86 -4.17 8.77 8.18
CA GLN A 86 -3.59 7.64 8.89
C GLN A 86 -2.18 7.27 8.38
N LEU A 87 -1.95 7.37 7.08
CA LEU A 87 -0.64 7.10 6.47
C LEU A 87 0.41 8.11 6.92
N VAL A 88 0.07 9.38 6.98
CA VAL A 88 0.97 10.44 7.46
C VAL A 88 1.47 10.17 8.88
N GLU A 89 0.60 9.66 9.74
CA GLU A 89 0.94 9.39 11.14
C GLU A 89 1.71 8.08 11.35
N ASN A 90 1.45 7.05 10.55
CA ASN A 90 1.85 5.69 10.86
C ASN A 90 2.83 5.07 9.86
N THR A 91 3.23 5.76 8.82
CA THR A 91 4.20 5.26 7.83
C THR A 91 5.44 6.11 7.74
N ASP A 92 6.57 5.49 7.43
CA ASP A 92 7.82 6.20 7.15
C ASP A 92 7.84 6.72 5.71
N GLU A 93 7.39 5.88 4.76
CA GLU A 93 7.31 6.21 3.34
C GLU A 93 6.01 5.70 2.74
N THR A 94 5.40 6.50 1.88
CA THR A 94 4.21 6.13 1.12
C THR A 94 4.41 6.49 -0.35
N TYR A 95 4.37 5.48 -1.20
CA TYR A 95 4.44 5.64 -2.66
C TYR A 95 3.01 5.69 -3.20
N CYS A 96 2.61 6.86 -3.67
CA CYS A 96 1.30 7.06 -4.29
C CYS A 96 1.33 6.63 -5.75
N ILE A 97 0.49 5.68 -6.10
CA ILE A 97 0.39 5.10 -7.43
C ILE A 97 -0.95 5.52 -8.03
N ASP A 98 -0.91 6.19 -9.17
CA ASP A 98 -2.08 6.54 -9.95
C ASP A 98 -2.13 5.68 -11.22
N ASN A 99 -3.19 4.88 -11.36
CA ASN A 99 -3.37 4.03 -12.53
C ASN A 99 -3.43 4.83 -13.84
N GLU A 100 -3.96 6.03 -13.83
CA GLU A 100 -3.97 6.90 -15.01
C GLU A 100 -2.57 7.28 -15.45
N ALA A 101 -1.71 7.64 -14.49
CA ALA A 101 -0.30 7.93 -14.77
C ALA A 101 0.44 6.70 -15.31
N LEU A 102 0.16 5.52 -14.78
CA LEU A 102 0.72 4.26 -15.28
C LEU A 102 0.28 3.98 -16.72
N TYR A 103 -0.99 4.20 -17.06
CA TYR A 103 -1.49 4.10 -18.44
C TYR A 103 -0.76 5.06 -19.38
N ASP A 104 -0.59 6.30 -18.96
CA ASP A 104 0.13 7.30 -19.74
C ASP A 104 1.60 6.90 -19.99
N ILE A 105 2.27 6.34 -19.01
CA ILE A 105 3.64 5.82 -19.16
C ILE A 105 3.67 4.66 -20.16
N CYS A 106 2.77 3.70 -20.04
CA CYS A 106 2.68 2.59 -20.99
C CYS A 106 2.45 3.07 -22.42
N PHE A 107 1.55 4.01 -22.60
CA PHE A 107 1.19 4.50 -23.92
C PHE A 107 2.25 5.41 -24.53
N ARG A 108 2.72 6.40 -23.80
CA ARG A 108 3.63 7.44 -24.32
C ARG A 108 5.09 7.01 -24.34
N THR A 109 5.56 6.36 -23.28
CA THR A 109 6.96 5.98 -23.11
C THR A 109 7.27 4.60 -23.66
N LEU A 110 6.46 3.61 -23.31
CA LEU A 110 6.66 2.21 -23.73
C LEU A 110 6.01 1.91 -25.09
N LYS A 111 5.24 2.84 -25.64
CA LYS A 111 4.58 2.71 -26.96
C LYS A 111 3.65 1.49 -27.06
N LEU A 112 3.05 1.09 -25.93
CA LEU A 112 2.04 0.03 -25.92
C LEU A 112 0.70 0.60 -26.40
N THR A 113 0.11 -0.03 -27.42
CA THR A 113 -1.17 0.43 -27.99
C THR A 113 -2.36 0.09 -27.12
N THR A 114 -2.31 -1.05 -26.43
CA THR A 114 -3.36 -1.55 -25.53
C THR A 114 -2.75 -2.02 -24.21
N PRO A 115 -2.43 -1.11 -23.27
CA PRO A 115 -1.92 -1.50 -21.98
C PRO A 115 -2.93 -2.36 -21.20
N THR A 116 -2.44 -3.43 -20.59
CA THR A 116 -3.23 -4.30 -19.72
C THR A 116 -2.89 -4.07 -18.26
N TYR A 117 -3.71 -4.58 -17.35
CA TYR A 117 -3.37 -4.56 -15.92
C TYR A 117 -2.04 -5.27 -15.62
N GLY A 118 -1.69 -6.30 -16.41
CA GLY A 118 -0.40 -6.96 -16.29
C GLY A 118 0.77 -6.03 -16.57
N ASP A 119 0.65 -5.15 -17.56
CA ASP A 119 1.67 -4.14 -17.89
C ASP A 119 1.81 -3.10 -16.77
N LEU A 120 0.68 -2.64 -16.22
CA LEU A 120 0.67 -1.72 -15.08
C LEU A 120 1.31 -2.36 -13.84
N ASN A 121 0.97 -3.60 -13.54
CA ASN A 121 1.54 -4.33 -12.41
C ASN A 121 3.04 -4.56 -12.58
N HIS A 122 3.53 -4.75 -13.80
CA HIS A 122 4.95 -4.86 -14.09
C HIS A 122 5.70 -3.56 -13.75
N LEU A 123 5.16 -2.40 -14.13
CA LEU A 123 5.73 -1.10 -13.77
C LEU A 123 5.78 -0.89 -12.26
N VAL A 124 4.70 -1.23 -11.55
CA VAL A 124 4.65 -1.17 -10.08
C VAL A 124 5.71 -2.08 -9.47
N SER A 125 5.87 -3.30 -9.98
CA SER A 125 6.86 -4.26 -9.50
C SER A 125 8.29 -3.76 -9.67
N LEU A 126 8.60 -3.10 -10.78
CA LEU A 126 9.90 -2.47 -11.02
C LEU A 126 10.17 -1.35 -10.00
N THR A 127 9.17 -0.52 -9.72
CA THR A 127 9.27 0.53 -8.72
C THR A 127 9.53 -0.05 -7.34
N MET A 128 8.77 -1.06 -6.94
CA MET A 128 8.94 -1.74 -5.65
C MET A 128 10.33 -2.33 -5.50
N SER A 129 10.84 -3.00 -6.53
CA SER A 129 12.17 -3.60 -6.52
C SER A 129 13.28 -2.56 -6.41
N GLY A 130 13.17 -1.46 -7.14
CA GLY A 130 14.14 -0.35 -7.07
C GLY A 130 14.19 0.31 -5.70
N MET A 131 13.03 0.53 -5.10
CA MET A 131 12.93 1.16 -3.78
C MET A 131 13.41 0.24 -2.65
N GLN A 132 13.15 -1.06 -2.77
CA GLN A 132 13.68 -2.04 -1.81
C GLN A 132 15.22 -2.02 -1.77
N SER A 133 15.86 -1.89 -2.91
CA SER A 133 17.32 -1.80 -2.98
C SER A 133 17.84 -0.55 -2.26
N LEU A 134 17.18 0.59 -2.40
CA LEU A 134 17.57 1.82 -1.71
C LEU A 134 17.46 1.70 -0.18
N VAL A 135 16.38 1.12 0.30
CA VAL A 135 16.16 0.93 1.75
C VAL A 135 17.19 -0.04 2.36
N THR A 136 17.66 -1.03 1.60
CA THR A 136 18.64 -2.00 2.07
C THR A 136 20.05 -1.38 2.23
N PHE A 137 20.36 -0.31 1.51
CA PHE A 137 21.67 0.35 1.56
C PHE A 137 21.76 1.53 2.55
N GLN A 138 20.68 1.87 3.25
CA GLN A 138 20.66 2.85 4.35
C GLN A 138 20.82 2.16 5.70
#